data_436f5e8cf06ab936a5bcab71b8bdb3e4
#
_entry.id   436f5e8cf06ab936a5bcab71b8bdb3e4
#
_cell.length_a   1.000
_cell.length_b   1.000
_cell.length_c   1.000
_cell.angle_alpha   90.00
_cell.angle_beta   90.00
_cell.angle_gamma   90.00
#
_symmetry.space_group_name_H-M   'P 1'
#
loop_
_entity.id
_entity.type
_entity.pdbx_description
1 polymer ?
#
loop_
_entity_poly.entity_id
_entity_poly.type
_entity_poly.pdbx_seq_one_letter_code
_entity_poly.pdbx_strand_id
1 'polypeptide(L)'
;SEMCIRDRPYIMMHMRGTPQTRQRHTDYPDMMEEIMLYFSRKVRRLRLLGVNDIILDPGFGFSKTLEQNYQLMSHLKEFSIFELPLLVGVSRKSMIYKLLGGTPADSLNGTTVLNTFALLNGANILRVHDVREAVEAIRVIGQMTNK
;
A
#
# COMPACT_ATOMS: atom_id res chain seq x y z
N SER A 1 -0.66 -14.86 20.92
CA SER A 1 -0.01 -16.17 20.87
C SER A 1 0.28 -16.55 19.42
N GLU A 2 1.26 -17.43 19.20
CA GLU A 2 1.64 -17.94 17.88
C GLU A 2 0.45 -18.58 17.14
N MET A 3 -0.46 -19.20 17.87
CA MET A 3 -1.66 -19.81 17.29
C MET A 3 -2.60 -18.76 16.68
N CYS A 4 -2.75 -17.60 17.30
CA CYS A 4 -3.58 -16.53 16.75
C CYS A 4 -3.03 -15.94 15.46
N ILE A 5 -1.72 -15.94 15.28
CA ILE A 5 -1.08 -15.41 14.07
C ILE A 5 -1.27 -16.40 12.89
N ARG A 6 -1.28 -17.70 13.14
CA ARG A 6 -1.43 -18.73 12.10
C ARG A 6 -2.83 -18.78 11.50
N ASP A 7 -3.85 -18.44 12.29
CA ASP A 7 -5.26 -18.61 11.93
C ASP A 7 -5.90 -17.33 11.36
N ARG A 8 -5.14 -16.24 11.22
CA ARG A 8 -5.65 -14.95 10.75
C ARG A 8 -4.77 -14.37 9.65
N PRO A 9 -5.37 -13.62 8.71
CA PRO A 9 -4.57 -12.87 7.74
C PRO A 9 -3.64 -11.90 8.45
N TYR A 10 -2.39 -11.86 8.03
CA TYR A 10 -1.38 -10.96 8.57
C TYR A 10 -1.11 -9.85 7.56
N ILE A 11 -1.46 -8.62 7.92
CA ILE A 11 -1.15 -7.45 7.09
C ILE A 11 0.22 -6.94 7.46
N MET A 12 1.14 -7.00 6.50
CA MET A 12 2.50 -6.56 6.66
C MET A 12 2.68 -5.21 5.96
N MET A 13 2.89 -4.15 6.74
CA MET A 13 3.10 -2.80 6.22
C MET A 13 4.57 -2.42 6.29
N HIS A 14 5.10 -1.84 5.20
CA HIS A 14 6.44 -1.25 5.20
C HIS A 14 6.43 0.08 5.93
N MET A 15 7.35 0.23 6.89
CA MET A 15 7.60 1.47 7.60
C MET A 15 9.00 1.42 8.21
N ARG A 16 9.75 2.52 8.14
CA ARG A 16 11.02 2.68 8.85
C ARG A 16 10.79 3.34 10.20
N GLY A 17 11.58 2.95 11.20
CA GLY A 17 11.50 3.52 12.55
C GLY A 17 10.26 3.10 13.32
N THR A 18 9.90 3.92 14.30
CA THR A 18 8.72 3.74 15.13
C THR A 18 7.58 4.63 14.65
N PRO A 19 6.33 4.41 15.11
CA PRO A 19 5.23 5.32 14.80
C PRO A 19 5.53 6.79 15.13
N GLN A 20 6.34 7.04 16.16
CA GLN A 20 6.72 8.39 16.58
C GLN A 20 7.79 9.02 15.68
N THR A 21 8.68 8.22 15.06
CA THR A 21 9.85 8.71 14.31
C THR A 21 9.73 8.46 12.81
N ARG A 22 8.70 7.77 12.35
CA ARG A 22 8.56 7.34 10.95
C ARG A 22 8.70 8.44 9.90
N GLN A 23 8.28 9.67 10.22
CA GLN A 23 8.35 10.79 9.28
C GLN A 23 9.76 11.36 9.13
N ARG A 24 10.71 10.93 9.96
CA ARG A 24 12.10 11.36 9.93
C ARG A 24 13.00 10.42 9.11
N HIS A 25 12.47 9.25 8.72
CA HIS A 25 13.23 8.20 8.03
C HIS A 25 12.86 8.15 6.55
N THR A 26 13.27 9.21 5.82
CA THR A 26 12.97 9.34 4.38
C THR A 26 14.22 9.30 3.49
N ASP A 27 15.38 9.01 4.06
CA ASP A 27 16.69 9.06 3.39
C ASP A 27 17.05 7.71 2.76
N TYR A 28 16.31 7.31 1.74
CA TYR A 28 16.57 6.05 1.05
C TYR A 28 17.63 6.24 -0.06
N PRO A 29 18.76 5.48 -0.05
CA PRO A 29 19.62 5.40 -1.22
C PRO A 29 18.92 4.80 -2.44
N ASP A 30 18.13 3.73 -2.22
CA ASP A 30 17.25 3.13 -3.22
C ASP A 30 16.02 2.61 -2.48
N MET A 31 14.93 3.39 -2.51
CA MET A 31 13.73 3.09 -1.76
C MET A 31 13.05 1.80 -2.23
N MET A 32 12.91 1.61 -3.54
CA MET A 32 12.22 0.43 -4.05
C MET A 32 12.99 -0.85 -3.73
N GLU A 33 14.31 -0.84 -3.87
CA GLU A 33 15.13 -1.99 -3.48
C GLU A 33 14.96 -2.31 -1.99
N GLU A 34 15.00 -1.30 -1.12
CA GLU A 34 14.84 -1.50 0.31
C GLU A 34 13.48 -2.10 0.66
N ILE A 35 12.41 -1.57 0.05
CA ILE A 35 11.05 -2.07 0.29
C ILE A 35 10.91 -3.51 -0.20
N MET A 36 11.41 -3.83 -1.37
CA MET A 36 11.34 -5.19 -1.92
C MET A 36 12.13 -6.17 -1.06
N LEU A 37 13.32 -5.81 -0.60
CA LEU A 37 14.11 -6.64 0.32
C LEU A 37 13.40 -6.81 1.67
N TYR A 38 12.81 -5.75 2.20
CA TYR A 38 12.05 -5.80 3.43
C TYR A 38 10.95 -6.85 3.36
N PHE A 39 10.12 -6.81 2.31
CA PHE A 39 9.05 -7.79 2.14
C PHE A 39 9.58 -9.19 1.89
N SER A 40 10.62 -9.34 1.07
CA SER A 40 11.23 -10.64 0.80
C SER A 40 11.67 -11.35 2.09
N ARG A 41 12.37 -10.63 2.95
CA ARG A 41 12.85 -11.17 4.24
C ARG A 41 11.71 -11.48 5.19
N LYS A 42 10.75 -10.58 5.32
CA LYS A 42 9.61 -10.74 6.24
C LYS A 42 8.68 -11.87 5.80
N VAL A 43 8.37 -11.97 4.52
CA VAL A 43 7.53 -13.04 3.98
C VAL A 43 8.19 -14.39 4.25
N ARG A 44 9.48 -14.51 3.96
CA ARG A 44 10.24 -15.73 4.22
C ARG A 44 10.17 -16.12 5.70
N ARG A 45 10.41 -15.17 6.58
CA ARG A 45 10.38 -15.38 8.03
C ARG A 45 9.01 -15.85 8.51
N LEU A 46 7.94 -15.20 8.04
CA LEU A 46 6.57 -15.56 8.42
C LEU A 46 6.21 -16.97 7.92
N ARG A 47 6.58 -17.29 6.68
CA ARG A 47 6.34 -18.63 6.12
C ARG A 47 7.06 -19.73 6.91
N LEU A 48 8.29 -19.47 7.36
CA LEU A 48 9.02 -20.40 8.21
C LEU A 48 8.34 -20.60 9.57
N LEU A 49 7.60 -19.60 10.07
CA LEU A 49 6.81 -19.69 11.29
C LEU A 49 5.42 -20.31 11.06
N GLY A 50 5.10 -20.70 9.82
CA GLY A 50 3.82 -21.31 9.47
C GLY A 50 2.71 -20.31 9.16
N VAL A 51 3.04 -19.03 9.00
CA VAL A 51 2.09 -17.98 8.59
C VAL A 51 2.06 -17.93 7.07
N ASN A 52 0.92 -18.31 6.47
CA ASN A 52 0.77 -18.38 5.01
C ASN A 52 -0.21 -17.34 4.46
N ASP A 53 -1.13 -16.86 5.28
CA ASP A 53 -2.13 -15.87 4.89
C ASP A 53 -1.57 -14.45 5.14
N ILE A 54 -0.85 -13.94 4.16
CA ILE A 54 -0.10 -12.68 4.26
C ILE A 54 -0.64 -11.70 3.23
N ILE A 55 -0.89 -10.47 3.68
CA ILE A 55 -1.30 -9.33 2.83
C ILE A 55 -0.19 -8.29 2.91
N LEU A 56 0.28 -7.81 1.75
CA LEU A 56 1.31 -6.78 1.69
C LEU A 56 0.68 -5.39 1.64
N ASP A 57 1.22 -4.46 2.42
CA ASP A 57 0.85 -3.04 2.41
C ASP A 57 2.13 -2.22 2.22
N PRO A 58 2.33 -1.54 1.08
CA PRO A 58 3.55 -0.78 0.82
C PRO A 58 3.78 0.40 1.77
N GLY A 59 2.76 0.82 2.52
CA GLY A 59 2.91 1.86 3.53
C GLY A 59 2.98 3.28 2.95
N PHE A 60 2.06 3.64 2.08
CA PHE A 60 1.95 5.01 1.58
C PHE A 60 1.82 6.01 2.73
N GLY A 61 2.62 7.07 2.70
CA GLY A 61 2.64 8.11 3.72
C GLY A 61 3.50 7.79 4.95
N PHE A 62 4.03 6.59 5.08
CA PHE A 62 4.85 6.17 6.21
C PHE A 62 6.32 6.12 5.82
N SER A 63 7.14 7.00 6.43
CA SER A 63 8.57 7.11 6.16
C SER A 63 8.89 7.43 4.70
N LYS A 64 8.07 8.25 4.05
CA LYS A 64 8.20 8.58 2.62
C LYS A 64 7.85 10.04 2.37
N THR A 65 8.61 10.67 1.49
CA THR A 65 8.33 12.02 0.99
C THR A 65 7.21 11.97 -0.06
N LEU A 66 6.76 13.15 -0.50
CA LEU A 66 5.78 13.27 -1.58
C LEU A 66 6.26 12.52 -2.84
N GLU A 67 7.47 12.81 -3.27
CA GLU A 67 8.06 12.20 -4.46
C GLU A 67 8.21 10.69 -4.32
N GLN A 68 8.61 10.24 -3.14
CA GLN A 68 8.77 8.82 -2.86
C GLN A 68 7.45 8.07 -2.88
N ASN A 69 6.37 8.69 -2.39
CA ASN A 69 5.04 8.09 -2.47
C ASN A 69 4.60 7.90 -3.93
N TYR A 70 4.85 8.87 -4.80
CA TYR A 70 4.51 8.73 -6.22
C TYR A 70 5.44 7.75 -6.94
N GLN A 71 6.71 7.70 -6.58
CA GLN A 71 7.64 6.68 -7.08
C GLN A 71 7.14 5.28 -6.71
N LEU A 72 6.75 5.08 -5.45
CA LEU A 72 6.20 3.81 -4.98
C LEU A 72 4.94 3.42 -5.78
N MET A 73 4.02 4.36 -5.97
CA MET A 73 2.80 4.10 -6.73
C MET A 73 3.12 3.72 -8.18
N SER A 74 4.05 4.43 -8.82
CA SER A 74 4.42 4.15 -10.22
C SER A 74 5.08 2.77 -10.40
N HIS A 75 5.62 2.19 -9.34
CA HIS A 75 6.27 0.87 -9.33
C HIS A 75 5.42 -0.20 -8.64
N LEU A 76 4.15 0.07 -8.40
CA LEU A 76 3.27 -0.82 -7.63
C LEU A 76 3.19 -2.24 -8.21
N LYS A 77 3.25 -2.36 -9.53
CA LYS A 77 3.17 -3.65 -10.20
C LYS A 77 4.32 -4.60 -9.85
N GLU A 78 5.45 -4.08 -9.37
CA GLU A 78 6.59 -4.91 -8.97
C GLU A 78 6.26 -5.86 -7.82
N PHE A 79 5.27 -5.51 -6.97
CA PHE A 79 4.87 -6.35 -5.85
C PHE A 79 4.22 -7.68 -6.29
N SER A 80 3.84 -7.80 -7.55
CA SER A 80 3.27 -9.04 -8.09
C SER A 80 4.22 -10.24 -7.99
N ILE A 81 5.53 -10.00 -7.88
CA ILE A 81 6.54 -11.05 -7.71
C ILE A 81 6.29 -11.90 -6.46
N PHE A 82 5.66 -11.33 -5.44
CA PHE A 82 5.39 -12.06 -4.19
C PHE A 82 4.18 -13.00 -4.28
N GLU A 83 3.34 -12.83 -5.30
CA GLU A 83 2.10 -13.61 -5.48
C GLU A 83 1.21 -13.60 -4.23
N LEU A 84 1.14 -12.46 -3.57
CA LEU A 84 0.34 -12.22 -2.37
C LEU A 84 -0.63 -11.07 -2.60
N PRO A 85 -1.77 -11.04 -1.87
CA PRO A 85 -2.67 -9.90 -1.94
C PRO A 85 -1.96 -8.61 -1.57
N LEU A 86 -2.27 -7.55 -2.32
CA LEU A 86 -1.69 -6.22 -2.13
C LEU A 86 -2.78 -5.26 -1.65
N LEU A 87 -2.56 -4.66 -0.49
CA LEU A 87 -3.43 -3.64 0.08
C LEU A 87 -2.84 -2.27 -0.16
N VAL A 88 -3.66 -1.34 -0.66
CA VAL A 88 -3.26 0.04 -0.88
C VAL A 88 -4.13 0.98 -0.04
N GLY A 89 -3.49 1.80 0.78
CA GLY A 89 -4.15 2.79 1.63
C GLY A 89 -3.64 4.19 1.34
N VAL A 90 -4.22 4.87 0.37
CA VAL A 90 -3.85 6.25 -0.02
C VAL A 90 -4.92 7.27 0.32
N SER A 91 -6.08 6.81 0.76
CA SER A 91 -7.27 7.65 0.94
C SER A 91 -7.00 8.92 1.73
N ARG A 92 -7.22 10.07 1.08
CA ARG A 92 -7.11 11.41 1.65
C ARG A 92 -5.77 11.72 2.30
N LYS A 93 -4.71 11.01 1.87
CA LYS A 93 -3.36 11.21 2.41
C LYS A 93 -2.68 12.44 1.81
N SER A 94 -1.61 12.88 2.48
CA SER A 94 -0.89 14.10 2.13
C SER A 94 -0.32 14.09 0.72
N MET A 95 -0.02 12.92 0.15
CA MET A 95 0.45 12.84 -1.23
C MET A 95 -0.56 13.39 -2.23
N ILE A 96 -1.84 13.45 -1.86
CA ILE A 96 -2.90 14.01 -2.69
C ILE A 96 -2.99 15.54 -2.50
N TYR A 97 -3.31 15.98 -1.27
CA TYR A 97 -3.56 17.41 -1.05
C TYR A 97 -2.29 18.26 -1.06
N LYS A 98 -1.12 17.71 -0.79
CA LYS A 98 0.15 18.44 -0.97
C LYS A 98 0.49 18.66 -2.44
N LEU A 99 0.08 17.75 -3.31
CA LEU A 99 0.27 17.94 -4.75
C LEU A 99 -0.76 18.88 -5.35
N LEU A 100 -2.04 18.67 -5.03
CA LEU A 100 -3.15 19.36 -5.67
C LEU A 100 -3.57 20.65 -4.97
N GLY A 101 -3.12 20.83 -3.73
CA GLY A 101 -3.59 21.90 -2.85
C GLY A 101 -4.83 21.45 -2.08
N GLY A 102 -5.17 22.18 -1.02
CA GLY A 102 -6.32 21.89 -0.20
C GLY A 102 -6.01 21.05 1.04
N THR A 103 -7.00 20.35 1.51
CA THR A 103 -6.99 19.58 2.76
C THR A 103 -7.43 18.15 2.50
N PRO A 104 -7.38 17.25 3.51
CA PRO A 104 -7.95 15.91 3.35
C PRO A 104 -9.40 15.90 2.86
N ALA A 105 -10.21 16.89 3.27
CA ALA A 105 -11.60 17.01 2.83
C ALA A 105 -11.73 17.23 1.31
N ASP A 106 -10.72 17.83 0.69
CA ASP A 106 -10.71 18.15 -0.76
C ASP A 106 -10.09 17.02 -1.60
N SER A 107 -9.80 15.86 -0.99
CA SER A 107 -8.94 14.84 -1.59
C SER A 107 -9.70 13.64 -2.17
N LEU A 108 -11.02 13.74 -2.32
CA LEU A 108 -11.83 12.62 -2.83
C LEU A 108 -11.47 12.28 -4.27
N ASN A 109 -11.42 13.27 -5.15
CA ASN A 109 -11.11 13.01 -6.56
C ASN A 109 -9.71 12.41 -6.74
N GLY A 110 -8.69 13.00 -6.10
CA GLY A 110 -7.34 12.47 -6.14
C GLY A 110 -7.24 11.05 -5.56
N THR A 111 -7.99 10.78 -4.49
CA THR A 111 -8.08 9.43 -3.94
C THR A 111 -8.62 8.45 -4.97
N THR A 112 -9.69 8.79 -5.66
CA THR A 112 -10.28 7.91 -6.69
C THR A 112 -9.31 7.70 -7.86
N VAL A 113 -8.59 8.72 -8.28
CA VAL A 113 -7.56 8.60 -9.33
C VAL A 113 -6.48 7.60 -8.91
N LEU A 114 -5.94 7.74 -7.71
CA LEU A 114 -4.89 6.84 -7.21
C LEU A 114 -5.40 5.42 -6.96
N ASN A 115 -6.61 5.27 -6.43
CA ASN A 115 -7.22 3.95 -6.26
C ASN A 115 -7.41 3.24 -7.61
N THR A 116 -7.84 3.97 -8.63
CA THR A 116 -7.99 3.44 -9.98
C THR A 116 -6.66 2.96 -10.56
N PHE A 117 -5.63 3.79 -10.43
CA PHE A 117 -4.28 3.40 -10.85
C PHE A 117 -3.81 2.15 -10.10
N ALA A 118 -4.01 2.13 -8.77
CA ALA A 118 -3.62 1.00 -7.95
C ALA A 118 -4.31 -0.29 -8.38
N LEU A 119 -5.61 -0.25 -8.67
CA LEU A 119 -6.38 -1.42 -9.14
C LEU A 119 -5.82 -1.95 -10.46
N LEU A 120 -5.43 -1.07 -11.39
CA LEU A 120 -4.84 -1.46 -12.66
C LEU A 120 -3.43 -2.04 -12.50
N ASN A 121 -2.76 -1.76 -11.38
CA ASN A 121 -1.38 -2.14 -11.14
C ASN A 121 -1.22 -3.18 -10.03
N GLY A 122 -2.27 -3.95 -9.74
CA GLY A 122 -2.16 -5.14 -8.90
C GLY A 122 -2.76 -5.05 -7.51
N ALA A 123 -3.34 -3.91 -7.10
CA ALA A 123 -4.02 -3.83 -5.82
C ALA A 123 -5.24 -4.75 -5.78
N ASN A 124 -5.37 -5.49 -4.70
CA ASN A 124 -6.49 -6.39 -4.44
C ASN A 124 -7.43 -5.86 -3.37
N ILE A 125 -6.92 -5.04 -2.47
CA ILE A 125 -7.66 -4.48 -1.33
C ILE A 125 -7.38 -2.98 -1.27
N LEU A 126 -8.43 -2.18 -1.15
CA LEU A 126 -8.32 -0.75 -0.93
C LEU A 126 -8.80 -0.41 0.48
N ARG A 127 -7.96 0.27 1.25
CA ARG A 127 -8.34 0.81 2.55
C ARG A 127 -8.74 2.27 2.35
N VAL A 128 -10.00 2.59 2.61
CA VAL A 128 -10.60 3.85 2.18
C VAL A 128 -11.49 4.48 3.26
N HIS A 129 -11.69 5.81 3.17
CA HIS A 129 -12.72 6.54 3.90
C HIS A 129 -14.03 6.57 3.10
N ASP A 130 -13.94 6.68 1.78
CA ASP A 130 -15.07 6.90 0.88
C ASP A 130 -15.42 5.57 0.19
N VAL A 131 -16.19 4.74 0.89
CA VAL A 131 -16.47 3.36 0.47
C VAL A 131 -17.23 3.30 -0.86
N ARG A 132 -18.24 4.16 -1.04
CA ARG A 132 -19.03 4.19 -2.27
C ARG A 132 -18.18 4.42 -3.50
N GLU A 133 -17.33 5.43 -3.47
CA GLU A 133 -16.47 5.81 -4.59
C GLU A 133 -15.45 4.71 -4.89
N ALA A 134 -14.92 4.08 -3.86
CA ALA A 134 -13.99 2.95 -4.02
C ALA A 134 -14.69 1.74 -4.65
N VAL A 135 -15.90 1.41 -4.21
CA VAL A 135 -16.69 0.31 -4.79
C VAL A 135 -17.02 0.59 -6.26
N GLU A 136 -17.37 1.82 -6.59
CA GLU A 136 -17.64 2.21 -7.98
C GLU A 136 -16.39 2.04 -8.84
N ALA A 137 -15.22 2.47 -8.35
CA ALA A 137 -13.95 2.28 -9.06
C ALA A 137 -13.66 0.79 -9.30
N ILE A 138 -13.85 -0.05 -8.29
CA ILE A 138 -13.64 -1.50 -8.41
C ILE A 138 -14.60 -2.09 -9.47
N ARG A 139 -15.86 -1.70 -9.46
CA ARG A 139 -16.85 -2.20 -10.42
C ARG A 139 -16.52 -1.78 -11.85
N VAL A 140 -16.15 -0.52 -12.06
CA VAL A 140 -15.81 0.00 -13.40
C VAL A 140 -14.56 -0.68 -13.92
N ILE A 141 -13.50 -0.73 -13.13
CA ILE A 141 -12.24 -1.38 -13.53
C ILE A 141 -12.45 -2.88 -13.76
N GLY A 142 -13.29 -3.51 -12.94
CA GLY A 142 -13.61 -4.93 -13.08
C GLY A 142 -14.23 -5.31 -14.43
N GLN A 143 -14.91 -4.36 -15.09
CA GLN A 143 -15.46 -4.60 -16.44
C GLN A 143 -14.38 -4.66 -17.52
N MET A 144 -13.22 -4.06 -17.27
CA MET A 144 -12.11 -3.97 -18.22
C MET A 144 -10.97 -4.94 -17.91
N THR A 145 -11.00 -5.58 -16.77
CA THR A 145 -9.97 -6.51 -16.29
C THR A 145 -10.64 -7.81 -15.86
N ASN A 146 -9.91 -8.91 -15.92
CA ASN A 146 -10.40 -10.22 -15.47
C ASN A 146 -10.13 -10.48 -13.99
N LYS A 147 -10.34 -9.47 -13.18
CA LYS A 147 -10.18 -9.60 -11.73
C LYS A 147 -11.46 -10.01 -11.04
#